data_890ae08b57bfc9faac3f97251bc0e07e
#
_entry.id   890ae08b57bfc9faac3f97251bc0e07e
#
_cell.length_a   1.000
_cell.length_b   1.000
_cell.length_c   1.000
_cell.angle_alpha   90.00
_cell.angle_beta   90.00
_cell.angle_gamma   90.00
#
_symmetry.space_group_name_H-M   'P 1'
#
loop_
_entity.id
_entity.type
_entity.pdbx_description
1 polymer ?
#
loop_
_entity_poly.entity_id
_entity_poly.type
_entity_poly.pdbx_seq_one_letter_code
_entity_poly.pdbx_strand_id
1 'polypeptide(L)'
;MRVRPAGLLLAAVAAVLWALGMTVLQPLTEQVGPWPEALRGNNAYWARDLRFVAIVGAVAGLVLAGGGNRRWSVPAVLLGGAWMAVDVAVDRVDPTGAGFTVLLAVAGCAAVAGAAALAVRRHRGGRDRRALVATACVTGVSVLIAAGIESPTDREPELNRAAVVTSLLLLALTLGCALAAAPRWHPARQRLAVGIGAAAAAAVLLVRAVPPGSRILPGVLLGAVLLTGVTLVAWDWPGGRPVWRWHALAALAALLGPYAMLLIVVIGTLPLNPGAPLTALAGNTAINSADSDVLNSLSGVLAGLGMALLLAFPPALGYRPAGPERPDGPDEPEGPDGLRRDSADRR
;
A
#
# COMPACT_ATOMS: atom_id res chain seq x y z
N MET A 1 -14.14 -11.00 9.99
CA MET A 1 -13.46 -11.20 8.69
C MET A 1 -12.15 -11.94 8.90
N ARG A 2 -11.86 -12.97 8.12
CA ARG A 2 -10.60 -13.72 8.19
C ARG A 2 -9.51 -12.93 7.41
N VAL A 3 -9.03 -11.83 8.01
CA VAL A 3 -8.09 -10.89 7.37
C VAL A 3 -6.73 -11.56 7.12
N ARG A 4 -6.29 -12.43 8.04
CA ARG A 4 -5.00 -13.10 7.96
C ARG A 4 -4.83 -13.95 6.68
N PRO A 5 -5.73 -14.89 6.36
CA PRO A 5 -5.56 -15.68 5.14
C PRO A 5 -5.62 -14.84 3.87
N ALA A 6 -6.46 -13.80 3.82
CA ALA A 6 -6.52 -12.89 2.68
C ALA A 6 -5.19 -12.12 2.50
N GLY A 7 -4.62 -11.60 3.58
CA GLY A 7 -3.32 -10.92 3.52
C GLY A 7 -2.19 -11.84 3.06
N LEU A 8 -2.15 -13.08 3.56
CA LEU A 8 -1.14 -14.07 3.14
C LEU A 8 -1.31 -14.49 1.68
N LEU A 9 -2.55 -14.67 1.22
CA LEU A 9 -2.82 -14.97 -0.18
C LEU A 9 -2.35 -13.85 -1.10
N LEU A 10 -2.67 -12.59 -0.77
CA LEU A 10 -2.24 -11.44 -1.57
C LEU A 10 -0.72 -11.27 -1.56
N ALA A 11 -0.05 -11.55 -0.42
CA ALA A 11 1.40 -11.55 -0.36
C ALA A 11 2.03 -12.66 -1.24
N ALA A 12 1.43 -13.85 -1.27
CA ALA A 12 1.87 -14.94 -2.13
C ALA A 12 1.66 -14.61 -3.62
N VAL A 13 0.53 -14.02 -3.98
CA VAL A 13 0.29 -13.53 -5.35
C VAL A 13 1.33 -12.49 -5.74
N ALA A 14 1.66 -11.55 -4.85
CA ALA A 14 2.72 -10.57 -5.08
C ALA A 14 4.08 -11.24 -5.32
N ALA A 15 4.41 -12.29 -4.56
CA ALA A 15 5.64 -13.07 -4.75
C ALA A 15 5.70 -13.75 -6.13
N VAL A 16 4.58 -14.27 -6.60
CA VAL A 16 4.48 -14.86 -7.95
C VAL A 16 4.62 -13.77 -9.03
N LEU A 17 4.00 -12.61 -8.86
CA LEU A 17 4.15 -11.49 -9.80
C LEU A 17 5.59 -10.99 -9.84
N TRP A 18 6.29 -10.94 -8.72
CA TRP A 18 7.71 -10.65 -8.67
C TRP A 18 8.53 -11.64 -9.49
N ALA A 19 8.30 -12.95 -9.33
CA ALA A 19 9.01 -13.98 -10.07
C ALA A 19 8.74 -13.89 -11.58
N LEU A 20 7.49 -13.64 -11.99
CA LEU A 20 7.13 -13.40 -13.39
C LEU A 20 7.76 -12.11 -13.93
N GLY A 21 7.83 -11.07 -13.11
CA GLY A 21 8.53 -9.83 -13.44
C GLY A 21 10.00 -10.05 -13.75
N MET A 22 10.67 -10.90 -12.96
CA MET A 22 12.08 -11.22 -13.13
C MET A 22 12.35 -12.08 -14.38
N THR A 23 11.59 -13.15 -14.56
CA THR A 23 11.93 -14.20 -15.54
C THR A 23 11.19 -14.08 -16.87
N VAL A 24 10.16 -13.24 -16.95
CA VAL A 24 9.34 -13.07 -18.15
C VAL A 24 9.36 -11.61 -18.62
N LEU A 25 9.04 -10.65 -17.73
CA LEU A 25 8.95 -9.26 -18.16
C LEU A 25 10.32 -8.64 -18.39
N GLN A 26 11.29 -8.89 -17.53
CA GLN A 26 12.63 -8.33 -17.66
C GLN A 26 13.28 -8.73 -18.99
N PRO A 27 13.35 -10.03 -19.37
CA PRO A 27 13.91 -10.44 -20.66
C PRO A 27 13.15 -9.90 -21.89
N LEU A 28 11.83 -9.68 -21.75
CA LEU A 28 11.04 -9.10 -22.83
C LEU A 28 11.31 -7.61 -23.08
N THR A 29 11.81 -6.91 -22.05
CA THR A 29 12.04 -5.47 -22.10
C THR A 29 13.51 -5.12 -22.28
N GLU A 30 14.41 -6.10 -22.18
CA GLU A 30 15.84 -5.92 -22.37
C GLU A 30 16.21 -5.65 -23.83
N GLN A 31 17.29 -4.89 -23.98
CA GLN A 31 17.80 -4.52 -25.27
C GLN A 31 18.42 -5.73 -25.99
N VAL A 32 17.94 -6.02 -27.19
CA VAL A 32 18.51 -7.06 -28.04
C VAL A 32 19.33 -6.39 -29.13
N GLY A 33 20.66 -6.46 -29.00
CA GLY A 33 21.62 -6.01 -30.01
C GLY A 33 22.43 -4.76 -29.66
N PRO A 34 23.39 -4.39 -30.54
CA PRO A 34 24.38 -3.36 -30.23
C PRO A 34 23.86 -1.91 -30.35
N TRP A 35 22.64 -1.70 -30.77
CA TRP A 35 22.11 -0.37 -31.02
C TRP A 35 21.29 0.11 -29.82
N PRO A 36 21.72 1.18 -29.12
CA PRO A 36 21.01 1.72 -27.95
C PRO A 36 19.62 2.26 -28.25
N GLU A 37 19.31 2.46 -29.51
CA GLU A 37 18.04 3.01 -29.99
C GLU A 37 16.95 1.95 -30.22
N ALA A 38 17.27 0.67 -30.08
CA ALA A 38 16.25 -0.34 -30.13
C ALA A 38 15.24 -0.10 -29.01
N LEU A 39 14.06 0.33 -29.38
CA LEU A 39 12.94 0.79 -28.55
C LEU A 39 12.58 -0.13 -27.36
N ARG A 40 13.02 -1.37 -27.37
CA ARG A 40 12.83 -2.34 -26.26
C ARG A 40 13.66 -2.02 -25.01
N GLY A 41 14.92 -1.62 -25.18
CA GLY A 41 15.83 -1.34 -24.06
C GLY A 41 15.36 -0.20 -23.16
N ASN A 42 14.47 0.64 -23.62
CA ASN A 42 13.99 1.79 -22.87
C ASN A 42 12.90 1.43 -21.84
N ASN A 43 12.53 0.16 -21.69
CA ASN A 43 11.45 -0.27 -20.78
C ASN A 43 11.92 -1.24 -19.68
N ALA A 44 13.17 -1.65 -19.69
CA ALA A 44 13.69 -2.55 -18.67
C ALA A 44 13.49 -1.99 -17.26
N TYR A 45 13.69 -0.69 -17.05
CA TYR A 45 13.43 -0.01 -15.77
C TYR A 45 11.94 -0.04 -15.36
N TRP A 46 11.00 -0.04 -16.30
CA TRP A 46 9.59 -0.19 -15.99
C TRP A 46 9.25 -1.60 -15.49
N ALA A 47 9.87 -2.62 -16.06
CA ALA A 47 9.72 -4.00 -15.58
C ALA A 47 10.30 -4.15 -14.16
N ARG A 48 11.43 -3.50 -13.88
CA ARG A 48 12.04 -3.46 -12.55
C ARG A 48 11.16 -2.72 -11.55
N ASP A 49 10.63 -1.55 -11.89
CA ASP A 49 9.68 -0.84 -11.03
C ASP A 49 8.46 -1.70 -10.68
N LEU A 50 7.91 -2.45 -11.63
CA LEU A 50 6.81 -3.40 -11.36
C LEU A 50 7.21 -4.51 -10.38
N ARG A 51 8.45 -5.03 -10.47
CA ARG A 51 8.98 -6.02 -9.51
C ARG A 51 9.07 -5.43 -8.10
N PHE A 52 9.61 -4.22 -7.97
CA PHE A 52 9.70 -3.54 -6.67
C PHE A 52 8.32 -3.21 -6.10
N VAL A 53 7.38 -2.81 -6.92
CA VAL A 53 5.98 -2.61 -6.51
C VAL A 53 5.35 -3.94 -6.07
N ALA A 54 5.68 -5.07 -6.69
CA ALA A 54 5.25 -6.38 -6.23
C ALA A 54 5.83 -6.73 -4.85
N ILE A 55 7.11 -6.41 -4.59
CA ILE A 55 7.71 -6.57 -3.25
C ILE A 55 6.96 -5.71 -2.22
N VAL A 56 6.63 -4.45 -2.56
CA VAL A 56 5.76 -3.60 -1.70
C VAL A 56 4.42 -4.28 -1.43
N GLY A 57 3.82 -4.89 -2.45
CA GLY A 57 2.59 -5.69 -2.31
C GLY A 57 2.74 -6.87 -1.35
N ALA A 58 3.86 -7.61 -1.41
CA ALA A 58 4.13 -8.71 -0.50
C ALA A 58 4.26 -8.23 0.96
N VAL A 59 5.00 -7.14 1.19
CA VAL A 59 5.11 -6.49 2.51
C VAL A 59 3.75 -6.03 3.02
N ALA A 60 2.97 -5.36 2.19
CA ALA A 60 1.63 -4.88 2.54
C ALA A 60 0.68 -6.04 2.89
N GLY A 61 0.74 -7.15 2.15
CA GLY A 61 -0.01 -8.36 2.44
C GLY A 61 0.35 -8.97 3.80
N LEU A 62 1.63 -8.99 4.17
CA LEU A 62 2.09 -9.44 5.49
C LEU A 62 1.64 -8.47 6.60
N VAL A 63 1.70 -7.16 6.38
CA VAL A 63 1.19 -6.16 7.33
C VAL A 63 -0.32 -6.34 7.53
N LEU A 64 -1.07 -6.54 6.46
CA LEU A 64 -2.51 -6.84 6.49
C LEU A 64 -2.79 -8.12 7.28
N ALA A 65 -2.05 -9.20 7.01
CA ALA A 65 -2.18 -10.47 7.71
C ALA A 65 -1.94 -10.35 9.22
N GLY A 66 -1.00 -9.49 9.61
CA GLY A 66 -0.68 -9.15 11.00
C GLY A 66 -1.62 -8.13 11.65
N GLY A 67 -2.58 -7.58 10.91
CA GLY A 67 -3.47 -6.51 11.40
C GLY A 67 -2.73 -5.21 11.76
N GLY A 68 -1.62 -4.91 11.07
CA GLY A 68 -0.79 -3.74 11.33
C GLY A 68 0.10 -3.85 12.58
N ASN A 69 0.05 -4.97 13.32
CA ASN A 69 0.82 -5.13 14.54
C ASN A 69 2.32 -4.94 14.28
N ARG A 70 3.00 -4.12 15.09
CA ARG A 70 4.42 -3.80 14.94
C ARG A 70 5.32 -5.05 14.87
N ARG A 71 4.96 -6.11 15.61
CA ARG A 71 5.71 -7.38 15.62
C ARG A 71 5.63 -8.14 14.29
N TRP A 72 4.65 -7.82 13.46
CA TRP A 72 4.51 -8.31 12.09
C TRP A 72 5.05 -7.31 11.08
N SER A 73 4.72 -6.02 11.25
CA SER A 73 5.07 -4.97 10.28
C SER A 73 6.58 -4.76 10.19
N VAL A 74 7.31 -4.75 11.31
CA VAL A 74 8.78 -4.57 11.29
C VAL A 74 9.47 -5.72 10.55
N PRO A 75 9.25 -7.02 10.90
CA PRO A 75 9.82 -8.10 10.11
C PRO A 75 9.40 -8.10 8.64
N ALA A 76 8.16 -7.70 8.33
CA ALA A 76 7.71 -7.61 6.94
C ALA A 76 8.49 -6.54 6.15
N VAL A 77 8.71 -5.36 6.74
CA VAL A 77 9.51 -4.30 6.10
C VAL A 77 10.96 -4.72 5.95
N LEU A 78 11.55 -5.36 6.97
CA LEU A 78 12.94 -5.89 6.89
C LEU A 78 13.05 -6.98 5.81
N LEU A 79 12.06 -7.87 5.71
CA LEU A 79 11.99 -8.85 4.62
C LEU A 79 11.92 -8.14 3.27
N GLY A 80 11.12 -7.07 3.13
CA GLY A 80 11.05 -6.28 1.91
C GLY A 80 12.40 -5.72 1.50
N GLY A 81 13.13 -5.11 2.44
CA GLY A 81 14.50 -4.62 2.19
C GLY A 81 15.48 -5.73 1.79
N ALA A 82 15.44 -6.88 2.49
CA ALA A 82 16.26 -8.04 2.12
C ALA A 82 15.86 -8.60 0.74
N TRP A 83 14.57 -8.60 0.42
CA TRP A 83 14.07 -9.05 -0.88
C TRP A 83 14.53 -8.13 -2.02
N MET A 84 14.55 -6.81 -1.80
CA MET A 84 15.12 -5.87 -2.77
C MET A 84 16.60 -6.16 -3.06
N ALA A 85 17.40 -6.48 -2.03
CA ALA A 85 18.79 -6.89 -2.22
C ALA A 85 18.90 -8.21 -2.98
N VAL A 86 18.03 -9.18 -2.71
CA VAL A 86 17.96 -10.45 -3.46
C VAL A 86 17.51 -10.19 -4.89
N ASP A 87 16.55 -9.28 -5.14
CA ASP A 87 16.11 -8.91 -6.49
C ASP A 87 17.29 -8.42 -7.34
N VAL A 88 18.08 -7.49 -6.82
CA VAL A 88 19.28 -6.97 -7.51
C VAL A 88 20.30 -8.08 -7.77
N ALA A 89 20.51 -9.00 -6.82
CA ALA A 89 21.45 -10.10 -6.98
C ALA A 89 20.98 -11.14 -8.01
N VAL A 90 19.68 -11.41 -8.05
CA VAL A 90 19.06 -12.34 -9.01
C VAL A 90 19.03 -11.73 -10.41
N ASP A 91 18.72 -10.43 -10.52
CA ASP A 91 18.73 -9.69 -11.77
C ASP A 91 20.09 -9.77 -12.46
N ARG A 92 21.19 -9.74 -11.67
CA ARG A 92 22.55 -9.90 -12.18
C ARG A 92 22.85 -11.26 -12.82
N VAL A 93 22.07 -12.27 -12.48
CA VAL A 93 22.22 -13.64 -13.04
C VAL A 93 21.38 -13.81 -14.30
N ASP A 94 20.44 -12.88 -14.53
CA ASP A 94 19.52 -12.86 -15.66
C ASP A 94 18.79 -14.21 -15.88
N PRO A 95 18.01 -14.66 -14.87
CA PRO A 95 17.37 -15.97 -14.94
C PRO A 95 16.19 -15.95 -15.91
N THR A 96 16.18 -16.86 -16.87
CA THR A 96 15.12 -17.01 -17.85
C THR A 96 14.51 -18.40 -17.85
N GLY A 97 13.26 -18.52 -18.29
CA GLY A 97 12.57 -19.78 -18.50
C GLY A 97 11.74 -20.27 -17.32
N ALA A 98 10.83 -21.18 -17.59
CA ALA A 98 9.81 -21.67 -16.66
C ALA A 98 10.37 -22.28 -15.36
N GLY A 99 11.52 -22.95 -15.44
CA GLY A 99 12.16 -23.54 -14.28
C GLY A 99 12.56 -22.49 -13.23
N PHE A 100 13.19 -21.41 -13.65
CA PHE A 100 13.54 -20.27 -12.78
C PHE A 100 12.30 -19.56 -12.28
N THR A 101 11.28 -19.38 -13.12
CA THR A 101 10.00 -18.79 -12.68
C THR A 101 9.40 -19.55 -11.51
N VAL A 102 9.30 -20.88 -11.63
CA VAL A 102 8.77 -21.74 -10.56
C VAL A 102 9.65 -21.67 -9.32
N LEU A 103 10.97 -21.75 -9.49
CA LEU A 103 11.93 -21.67 -8.38
C LEU A 103 11.77 -20.37 -7.59
N LEU A 104 11.77 -19.23 -8.27
CA LEU A 104 11.65 -17.92 -7.64
C LEU A 104 10.26 -17.71 -7.02
N ALA A 105 9.19 -18.16 -7.66
CA ALA A 105 7.85 -18.10 -7.11
C ALA A 105 7.72 -18.94 -5.82
N VAL A 106 8.26 -20.16 -5.82
CA VAL A 106 8.28 -21.03 -4.63
C VAL A 106 9.14 -20.40 -3.52
N ALA A 107 10.33 -19.89 -3.85
CA ALA A 107 11.21 -19.23 -2.88
C ALA A 107 10.52 -17.99 -2.27
N GLY A 108 9.89 -17.15 -3.08
CA GLY A 108 9.14 -15.99 -2.61
C GLY A 108 7.95 -16.37 -1.72
N CYS A 109 7.16 -17.36 -2.12
CA CYS A 109 6.07 -17.88 -1.30
C CYS A 109 6.58 -18.49 0.02
N ALA A 110 7.72 -19.21 0.00
CA ALA A 110 8.35 -19.75 1.19
C ALA A 110 8.86 -18.64 2.13
N ALA A 111 9.42 -17.55 1.59
CA ALA A 111 9.80 -16.37 2.37
C ALA A 111 8.59 -15.73 3.06
N VAL A 112 7.46 -15.55 2.34
CA VAL A 112 6.20 -15.07 2.91
C VAL A 112 5.70 -16.00 4.02
N ALA A 113 5.68 -17.30 3.78
CA ALA A 113 5.24 -18.30 4.76
C ALA A 113 6.16 -18.35 5.99
N GLY A 114 7.48 -18.26 5.79
CA GLY A 114 8.48 -18.20 6.85
C GLY A 114 8.31 -16.97 7.74
N ALA A 115 8.17 -15.79 7.12
CA ALA A 115 7.90 -14.55 7.84
C ALA A 115 6.60 -14.62 8.64
N ALA A 116 5.54 -15.17 8.06
CA ALA A 116 4.27 -15.39 8.73
C ALA A 116 4.41 -16.37 9.92
N ALA A 117 5.10 -17.48 9.75
CA ALA A 117 5.33 -18.46 10.81
C ALA A 117 6.11 -17.86 12.00
N LEU A 118 7.17 -17.09 11.72
CA LEU A 118 7.95 -16.39 12.73
C LEU A 118 7.11 -15.37 13.48
N ALA A 119 6.29 -14.60 12.75
CA ALA A 119 5.43 -13.59 13.33
C ALA A 119 4.31 -14.20 14.19
N VAL A 120 3.71 -15.32 13.78
CA VAL A 120 2.69 -16.05 14.56
C VAL A 120 3.23 -16.50 15.91
N ARG A 121 4.44 -17.06 15.94
CA ARG A 121 5.08 -17.51 17.21
C ARG A 121 5.28 -16.37 18.22
N ARG A 122 5.40 -15.14 17.74
CA ARG A 122 5.63 -13.94 18.55
C ARG A 122 4.35 -13.16 18.86
N HIS A 123 3.19 -13.67 18.40
CA HIS A 123 1.95 -12.91 18.41
C HIS A 123 1.30 -12.84 19.81
N ARG A 124 1.47 -11.72 20.50
CA ARG A 124 0.65 -11.26 21.63
C ARG A 124 0.48 -9.74 21.49
N GLY A 125 -0.37 -9.28 20.59
CA GLY A 125 -0.56 -7.86 20.41
C GLY A 125 -1.83 -7.52 19.66
N GLY A 126 -2.38 -6.34 19.92
CA GLY A 126 -3.57 -5.81 19.28
C GLY A 126 -3.32 -5.34 17.86
N ARG A 127 -4.41 -4.98 17.17
CA ARG A 127 -4.40 -4.36 15.86
C ARG A 127 -3.82 -2.94 15.96
N ASP A 128 -2.93 -2.57 15.02
CA ASP A 128 -2.48 -1.20 14.85
C ASP A 128 -3.16 -0.57 13.63
N ARG A 129 -4.12 0.28 13.93
CA ARG A 129 -4.91 1.00 12.92
C ARG A 129 -4.04 1.97 12.11
N ARG A 130 -3.06 2.64 12.74
CA ARG A 130 -2.19 3.61 12.06
C ARG A 130 -1.33 2.94 11.01
N ALA A 131 -0.72 1.81 11.36
CA ALA A 131 0.06 1.02 10.42
C ALA A 131 -0.79 0.53 9.23
N LEU A 132 -2.04 0.09 9.47
CA LEU A 132 -2.95 -0.33 8.41
C LEU A 132 -3.34 0.84 7.49
N VAL A 133 -3.63 2.02 8.03
CA VAL A 133 -3.94 3.21 7.22
C VAL A 133 -2.72 3.65 6.43
N ALA A 134 -1.53 3.66 7.04
CA ALA A 134 -0.29 3.97 6.33
C ALA A 134 -0.04 2.98 5.18
N THR A 135 -0.22 1.69 5.42
CA THR A 135 -0.10 0.66 4.38
C THR A 135 -1.14 0.86 3.27
N ALA A 136 -2.40 1.21 3.62
CA ALA A 136 -3.43 1.52 2.63
C ALA A 136 -3.06 2.75 1.77
N CYS A 137 -2.47 3.79 2.34
CA CYS A 137 -2.02 4.95 1.59
C CYS A 137 -0.81 4.62 0.70
N VAL A 138 0.16 3.86 1.21
CA VAL A 138 1.32 3.42 0.42
C VAL A 138 0.87 2.58 -0.77
N THR A 139 0.05 1.54 -0.53
CA THR A 139 -0.46 0.71 -1.63
C THR A 139 -1.35 1.50 -2.58
N GLY A 140 -2.18 2.43 -2.06
CA GLY A 140 -3.04 3.29 -2.87
C GLY A 140 -2.26 4.21 -3.81
N VAL A 141 -1.16 4.83 -3.35
CA VAL A 141 -0.28 5.62 -4.23
C VAL A 141 0.50 4.70 -5.18
N SER A 142 0.92 3.52 -4.72
CA SER A 142 1.58 2.54 -5.58
C SER A 142 0.66 2.02 -6.71
N VAL A 143 -0.68 2.04 -6.54
CA VAL A 143 -1.63 1.79 -7.64
C VAL A 143 -1.44 2.82 -8.76
N LEU A 144 -1.25 4.10 -8.41
CA LEU A 144 -1.05 5.18 -9.39
C LEU A 144 0.23 4.95 -10.18
N ILE A 145 1.30 4.57 -9.49
CA ILE A 145 2.58 4.24 -10.14
C ILE A 145 2.40 3.06 -11.09
N ALA A 146 1.87 1.93 -10.60
CA ALA A 146 1.70 0.74 -11.42
C ALA A 146 0.76 0.96 -12.62
N ALA A 147 -0.32 1.73 -12.44
CA ALA A 147 -1.24 2.07 -13.51
C ALA A 147 -0.64 3.09 -14.48
N GLY A 148 0.16 4.04 -13.99
CA GLY A 148 0.79 5.11 -14.76
C GLY A 148 2.02 4.68 -15.55
N ILE A 149 2.66 3.57 -15.19
CA ILE A 149 3.88 3.05 -15.85
C ILE A 149 3.72 3.13 -17.37
N GLU A 150 4.67 3.78 -18.01
CA GLU A 150 4.69 3.88 -19.46
C GLU A 150 5.03 2.53 -20.07
N SER A 151 4.16 2.08 -20.94
CA SER A 151 4.48 1.04 -21.90
C SER A 151 4.51 1.77 -23.24
N PRO A 152 5.59 1.77 -23.94
CA PRO A 152 5.71 2.62 -25.10
C PRO A 152 4.84 2.17 -26.23
N THR A 153 4.13 1.11 -26.16
CA THR A 153 3.21 0.82 -27.26
C THR A 153 2.59 -0.57 -27.21
N ASP A 154 1.87 -0.88 -28.27
CA ASP A 154 1.39 -2.17 -28.74
C ASP A 154 2.48 -3.27 -28.87
N ARG A 155 3.75 -2.93 -28.65
CA ARG A 155 4.88 -3.84 -28.78
C ARG A 155 5.18 -4.64 -27.49
N GLU A 156 4.58 -4.26 -26.37
CA GLU A 156 4.76 -4.93 -25.07
C GLU A 156 3.42 -5.11 -24.33
N PRO A 157 2.49 -5.89 -24.92
CA PRO A 157 1.20 -6.14 -24.29
C PRO A 157 1.31 -6.84 -22.95
N GLU A 158 2.39 -7.60 -22.72
CA GLU A 158 2.70 -8.28 -21.46
C GLU A 158 2.96 -7.28 -20.34
N LEU A 159 3.72 -6.23 -20.59
CA LEU A 159 3.98 -5.17 -19.62
C LEU A 159 2.68 -4.45 -19.26
N ASN A 160 1.82 -4.18 -20.24
CA ASN A 160 0.50 -3.58 -20.00
C ASN A 160 -0.38 -4.48 -19.11
N ARG A 161 -0.41 -5.77 -19.38
CA ARG A 161 -1.15 -6.76 -18.56
C ARG A 161 -0.60 -6.83 -17.14
N ALA A 162 0.73 -6.87 -17.01
CA ALA A 162 1.40 -6.89 -15.71
C ALA A 162 1.08 -5.63 -14.89
N ALA A 163 1.09 -4.45 -15.50
CA ALA A 163 0.70 -3.20 -14.86
C ALA A 163 -0.75 -3.23 -14.35
N VAL A 164 -1.69 -3.75 -15.15
CA VAL A 164 -3.09 -3.93 -14.72
C VAL A 164 -3.18 -4.89 -13.54
N VAL A 165 -2.59 -6.09 -13.65
CA VAL A 165 -2.68 -7.11 -12.60
C VAL A 165 -2.05 -6.62 -11.30
N THR A 166 -0.89 -5.98 -11.37
CA THR A 166 -0.21 -5.39 -10.20
C THR A 166 -1.05 -4.29 -9.57
N SER A 167 -1.65 -3.42 -10.38
CA SER A 167 -2.56 -2.37 -9.88
C SER A 167 -3.78 -2.96 -9.18
N LEU A 168 -4.39 -4.01 -9.70
CA LEU A 168 -5.54 -4.68 -9.08
C LEU A 168 -5.16 -5.39 -7.77
N LEU A 169 -3.97 -6.00 -7.70
CA LEU A 169 -3.44 -6.56 -6.46
C LEU A 169 -3.26 -5.48 -5.39
N LEU A 170 -2.63 -4.36 -5.74
CA LEU A 170 -2.42 -3.24 -4.83
C LEU A 170 -3.76 -2.61 -4.41
N LEU A 171 -4.73 -2.50 -5.32
CA LEU A 171 -6.08 -2.06 -5.01
C LEU A 171 -6.75 -2.96 -3.97
N ALA A 172 -6.65 -4.28 -4.13
CA ALA A 172 -7.17 -5.24 -3.15
C ALA A 172 -6.50 -5.08 -1.78
N LEU A 173 -5.18 -4.87 -1.75
CA LEU A 173 -4.43 -4.59 -0.52
C LEU A 173 -4.84 -3.25 0.12
N THR A 174 -5.01 -2.20 -0.67
CA THR A 174 -5.47 -0.88 -0.20
C THR A 174 -6.81 -0.99 0.52
N LEU A 175 -7.80 -1.58 -0.14
CA LEU A 175 -9.13 -1.76 0.43
C LEU A 175 -9.14 -2.75 1.60
N GLY A 176 -8.34 -3.81 1.51
CA GLY A 176 -8.16 -4.77 2.59
C GLY A 176 -7.58 -4.12 3.85
N CYS A 177 -6.55 -3.30 3.72
CA CYS A 177 -5.95 -2.55 4.83
C CYS A 177 -6.92 -1.49 5.38
N ALA A 178 -7.64 -0.75 4.52
CA ALA A 178 -8.64 0.22 4.95
C ALA A 178 -9.79 -0.43 5.73
N LEU A 179 -10.33 -1.56 5.26
CA LEU A 179 -11.35 -2.34 5.95
C LEU A 179 -10.82 -2.93 7.28
N ALA A 180 -9.57 -3.41 7.28
CA ALA A 180 -8.93 -3.90 8.48
C ALA A 180 -8.67 -2.78 9.49
N ALA A 181 -8.46 -1.53 9.07
CA ALA A 181 -8.29 -0.37 9.94
C ALA A 181 -9.62 0.14 10.52
N ALA A 182 -10.77 -0.23 9.95
CA ALA A 182 -12.07 0.24 10.39
C ALA A 182 -12.33 -0.12 11.86
N PRO A 183 -12.76 0.83 12.72
CA PRO A 183 -12.92 0.60 14.16
C PRO A 183 -14.06 -0.36 14.48
N ARG A 184 -15.13 -0.29 13.71
CA ARG A 184 -16.32 -1.16 13.85
C ARG A 184 -16.72 -1.75 12.51
N TRP A 185 -17.08 -3.01 12.51
CA TRP A 185 -17.65 -3.67 11.36
C TRP A 185 -19.04 -3.12 11.06
N HIS A 186 -19.26 -2.68 9.83
CA HIS A 186 -20.58 -2.22 9.37
C HIS A 186 -20.80 -2.65 7.92
N PRO A 187 -21.96 -3.24 7.55
CA PRO A 187 -22.20 -3.71 6.18
C PRO A 187 -22.16 -2.59 5.13
N ALA A 188 -22.49 -1.35 5.51
CA ALA A 188 -22.35 -0.21 4.61
C ALA A 188 -20.90 0.06 4.21
N ARG A 189 -19.92 -0.17 5.10
CA ARG A 189 -18.48 -0.02 4.78
C ARG A 189 -18.02 -1.06 3.77
N GLN A 190 -18.55 -2.27 3.84
CA GLN A 190 -18.23 -3.29 2.83
C GLN A 190 -18.80 -2.93 1.47
N ARG A 191 -20.09 -2.55 1.42
CA ARG A 191 -20.73 -2.10 0.17
C ARG A 191 -19.97 -0.91 -0.45
N LEU A 192 -19.57 0.04 0.40
CA LEU A 192 -18.77 1.18 -0.02
C LEU A 192 -17.41 0.74 -0.56
N ALA A 193 -16.69 -0.15 0.14
CA ALA A 193 -15.40 -0.67 -0.31
C ALA A 193 -15.52 -1.42 -1.64
N VAL A 194 -16.59 -2.19 -1.85
CA VAL A 194 -16.86 -2.85 -3.14
C VAL A 194 -17.13 -1.82 -4.24
N GLY A 195 -17.93 -0.78 -3.97
CA GLY A 195 -18.20 0.29 -4.93
C GLY A 195 -16.92 1.06 -5.30
N ILE A 196 -16.11 1.43 -4.30
CA ILE A 196 -14.80 2.08 -4.51
C ILE A 196 -13.87 1.16 -5.31
N GLY A 197 -13.85 -0.12 -4.96
CA GLY A 197 -13.04 -1.12 -5.66
C GLY A 197 -13.41 -1.24 -7.14
N ALA A 198 -14.70 -1.31 -7.44
CA ALA A 198 -15.20 -1.35 -8.82
C ALA A 198 -14.86 -0.07 -9.59
N ALA A 199 -15.07 1.11 -8.97
CA ALA A 199 -14.75 2.40 -9.60
C ALA A 199 -13.25 2.55 -9.83
N ALA A 200 -12.41 2.18 -8.85
CA ALA A 200 -10.96 2.26 -8.98
C ALA A 200 -10.43 1.23 -10.00
N ALA A 201 -10.98 0.02 -10.06
CA ALA A 201 -10.62 -0.95 -11.10
C ALA A 201 -10.97 -0.46 -12.50
N ALA A 202 -12.16 0.13 -12.69
CA ALA A 202 -12.54 0.77 -13.95
C ALA A 202 -11.59 1.94 -14.29
N ALA A 203 -11.21 2.75 -13.30
CA ALA A 203 -10.25 3.83 -13.50
C ALA A 203 -8.84 3.32 -13.87
N VAL A 204 -8.36 2.22 -13.28
CA VAL A 204 -7.11 1.56 -13.70
C VAL A 204 -7.18 1.16 -15.18
N LEU A 205 -8.26 0.52 -15.59
CA LEU A 205 -8.46 0.13 -16.99
C LEU A 205 -8.51 1.35 -17.89
N LEU A 206 -9.16 2.44 -17.47
CA LEU A 206 -9.19 3.69 -18.23
C LEU A 206 -7.80 4.30 -18.37
N VAL A 207 -7.01 4.37 -17.27
CA VAL A 207 -5.61 4.84 -17.30
C VAL A 207 -4.80 4.04 -18.32
N ARG A 208 -5.00 2.72 -18.38
CA ARG A 208 -4.26 1.85 -19.31
C ARG A 208 -4.79 1.91 -20.75
N ALA A 209 -6.04 2.32 -20.95
CA ALA A 209 -6.65 2.46 -22.27
C ALA A 209 -6.22 3.75 -23.00
N VAL A 210 -5.73 4.77 -22.28
CA VAL A 210 -5.28 6.02 -22.90
C VAL A 210 -3.77 6.02 -23.14
N PRO A 211 -3.30 6.78 -24.16
CA PRO A 211 -1.86 6.91 -24.42
C PRO A 211 -1.08 7.44 -23.22
N PRO A 212 0.20 7.08 -23.07
CA PRO A 212 1.03 7.45 -21.92
C PRO A 212 0.94 8.92 -21.52
N GLY A 213 1.14 9.84 -22.45
CA GLY A 213 1.10 11.29 -22.18
C GLY A 213 -0.26 11.82 -21.69
N SER A 214 -1.34 11.06 -21.82
CA SER A 214 -2.70 11.44 -21.40
C SER A 214 -3.11 10.80 -20.07
N ARG A 215 -2.24 10.02 -19.42
CA ARG A 215 -2.57 9.25 -18.19
C ARG A 215 -2.66 10.10 -16.93
N ILE A 216 -2.15 11.33 -16.94
CA ILE A 216 -2.12 12.20 -15.73
C ILE A 216 -3.52 12.44 -15.19
N LEU A 217 -4.45 12.93 -16.02
CA LEU A 217 -5.80 13.26 -15.54
C LEU A 217 -6.57 12.04 -15.01
N PRO A 218 -6.70 10.93 -15.76
CA PRO A 218 -7.35 9.73 -15.22
C PRO A 218 -6.60 9.16 -14.00
N GLY A 219 -5.27 9.31 -13.91
CA GLY A 219 -4.49 8.96 -12.74
C GLY A 219 -4.82 9.82 -11.52
N VAL A 220 -4.97 11.13 -11.67
CA VAL A 220 -5.41 12.04 -10.61
C VAL A 220 -6.78 11.61 -10.06
N LEU A 221 -7.72 11.31 -10.96
CA LEU A 221 -9.06 10.83 -10.58
C LEU A 221 -9.01 9.48 -9.85
N LEU A 222 -8.18 8.55 -10.33
CA LEU A 222 -7.96 7.27 -9.66
C LEU A 222 -7.44 7.48 -8.23
N GLY A 223 -6.44 8.34 -8.04
CA GLY A 223 -5.90 8.68 -6.72
C GLY A 223 -6.93 9.30 -5.79
N ALA A 224 -7.72 10.25 -6.31
CA ALA A 224 -8.78 10.89 -5.57
C ALA A 224 -9.85 9.88 -5.09
N VAL A 225 -10.33 9.02 -5.98
CA VAL A 225 -11.32 7.98 -5.65
C VAL A 225 -10.76 7.03 -4.61
N LEU A 226 -9.54 6.54 -4.81
CA LEU A 226 -8.96 5.51 -3.97
C LEU A 226 -8.63 6.03 -2.56
N LEU A 227 -7.94 7.16 -2.43
CA LEU A 227 -7.55 7.68 -1.12
C LEU A 227 -8.73 8.30 -0.35
N THR A 228 -9.69 8.94 -1.03
CA THR A 228 -10.97 9.30 -0.39
C THR A 228 -11.68 8.04 0.10
N GLY A 229 -11.67 6.99 -0.70
CA GLY A 229 -12.20 5.69 -0.31
C GLY A 229 -11.55 5.11 0.94
N VAL A 230 -10.22 5.23 1.07
CA VAL A 230 -9.49 4.82 2.29
C VAL A 230 -10.02 5.57 3.51
N THR A 231 -10.23 6.88 3.43
CA THR A 231 -10.76 7.66 4.56
C THR A 231 -12.20 7.31 4.89
N LEU A 232 -13.05 7.16 3.88
CA LEU A 232 -14.45 6.76 4.06
C LEU A 232 -14.58 5.39 4.73
N VAL A 233 -13.71 4.46 4.40
CA VAL A 233 -13.75 3.10 4.95
C VAL A 233 -13.06 3.01 6.31
N ALA A 234 -11.89 3.64 6.49
CA ALA A 234 -11.05 3.48 7.67
C ALA A 234 -11.39 4.41 8.83
N TRP A 235 -11.96 5.60 8.58
CA TRP A 235 -12.23 6.58 9.63
C TRP A 235 -13.47 6.26 10.45
N ASP A 236 -13.56 6.84 11.66
CA ASP A 236 -14.72 6.68 12.53
C ASP A 236 -15.96 7.34 11.93
N TRP A 237 -17.11 6.71 12.20
CA TRP A 237 -18.42 7.23 11.87
C TRP A 237 -19.19 7.47 13.18
N PRO A 238 -19.04 8.64 13.79
CA PRO A 238 -19.80 8.98 14.99
C PRO A 238 -21.30 8.96 14.65
N GLY A 239 -22.10 8.27 15.47
CA GLY A 239 -23.53 8.06 15.19
C GLY A 239 -23.82 7.23 13.93
N GLY A 240 -22.86 6.43 13.43
CA GLY A 240 -23.03 5.57 12.27
C GLY A 240 -23.00 6.28 10.91
N ARG A 241 -22.65 7.56 10.87
CA ARG A 241 -22.58 8.39 9.64
C ARG A 241 -21.20 9.05 9.48
N PRO A 242 -20.69 9.16 8.22
CA PRO A 242 -19.46 9.88 7.93
C PRO A 242 -19.59 11.38 8.29
N VAL A 243 -18.51 11.97 8.80
CA VAL A 243 -18.44 13.43 9.01
C VAL A 243 -18.00 14.09 7.70
N TRP A 244 -18.96 14.47 6.86
CA TRP A 244 -18.73 14.87 5.48
C TRP A 244 -17.72 16.00 5.29
N ARG A 245 -17.68 16.97 6.19
CA ARG A 245 -16.68 18.06 6.13
C ARG A 245 -15.24 17.56 6.15
N TRP A 246 -14.94 16.56 6.99
CA TRP A 246 -13.61 15.97 7.07
C TRP A 246 -13.29 15.12 5.83
N HIS A 247 -14.27 14.38 5.34
CA HIS A 247 -14.09 13.60 4.11
C HIS A 247 -13.97 14.49 2.88
N ALA A 248 -14.61 15.66 2.84
CA ALA A 248 -14.44 16.64 1.77
C ALA A 248 -13.00 17.22 1.76
N LEU A 249 -12.46 17.57 2.94
CA LEU A 249 -11.05 18.00 3.05
C LEU A 249 -10.10 16.88 2.65
N ALA A 250 -10.38 15.64 3.06
CA ALA A 250 -9.60 14.49 2.66
C ALA A 250 -9.69 14.22 1.16
N ALA A 251 -10.86 14.42 0.55
CA ALA A 251 -11.03 14.30 -0.90
C ALA A 251 -10.22 15.36 -1.67
N LEU A 252 -10.17 16.60 -1.17
CA LEU A 252 -9.32 17.65 -1.74
C LEU A 252 -7.84 17.28 -1.61
N ALA A 253 -7.42 16.82 -0.43
CA ALA A 253 -6.06 16.33 -0.21
C ALA A 253 -5.73 15.10 -1.10
N ALA A 254 -6.70 14.20 -1.30
CA ALA A 254 -6.54 13.02 -2.15
C ALA A 254 -6.49 13.37 -3.66
N LEU A 255 -7.13 14.46 -4.07
CA LEU A 255 -7.10 14.94 -5.45
C LEU A 255 -5.74 15.54 -5.80
N LEU A 256 -5.22 16.42 -4.94
CA LEU A 256 -4.01 17.20 -5.21
C LEU A 256 -2.75 16.55 -4.62
N GLY A 257 -2.87 15.89 -3.47
CA GLY A 257 -1.76 15.42 -2.66
C GLY A 257 -0.87 14.37 -3.30
N PRO A 258 -1.39 13.30 -3.90
CA PRO A 258 -0.56 12.22 -4.44
C PRO A 258 0.44 12.71 -5.47
N TYR A 259 -0.01 13.49 -6.44
CA TYR A 259 0.87 14.02 -7.49
C TYR A 259 1.80 15.12 -6.98
N ALA A 260 1.32 15.97 -6.06
CA ALA A 260 2.19 16.95 -5.40
C ALA A 260 3.30 16.24 -4.59
N MET A 261 2.96 15.19 -3.83
CA MET A 261 3.93 14.40 -3.08
C MET A 261 4.89 13.65 -4.01
N LEU A 262 4.39 13.05 -5.08
CA LEU A 262 5.24 12.40 -6.09
C LEU A 262 6.22 13.41 -6.70
N LEU A 263 5.75 14.59 -7.07
CA LEU A 263 6.61 15.65 -7.61
C LEU A 263 7.69 16.08 -6.60
N ILE A 264 7.30 16.30 -5.33
CA ILE A 264 8.26 16.67 -4.27
C ILE A 264 9.30 15.58 -4.07
N VAL A 265 8.88 14.32 -4.03
CA VAL A 265 9.79 13.18 -3.85
C VAL A 265 10.73 13.04 -5.04
N VAL A 266 10.20 13.11 -6.28
CA VAL A 266 11.01 13.03 -7.50
C VAL A 266 12.05 14.16 -7.53
N ILE A 267 11.64 15.41 -7.31
CA ILE A 267 12.57 16.55 -7.28
C ILE A 267 13.62 16.37 -6.18
N GLY A 268 13.21 15.91 -5.00
CA GLY A 268 14.14 15.68 -3.87
C GLY A 268 15.11 14.52 -4.07
N THR A 269 14.73 13.51 -4.85
CA THR A 269 15.55 12.33 -5.11
C THR A 269 16.38 12.43 -6.39
N LEU A 270 16.02 13.30 -7.34
CA LEU A 270 16.76 13.53 -8.57
C LEU A 270 18.28 13.76 -8.36
N PRO A 271 18.72 14.62 -7.41
CA PRO A 271 20.15 14.84 -7.18
C PRO A 271 20.89 13.61 -6.63
N LEU A 272 20.14 12.70 -5.97
CA LEU A 272 20.71 11.48 -5.38
C LEU A 272 20.83 10.36 -6.41
N ASN A 273 20.04 10.45 -7.49
CA ASN A 273 19.96 9.44 -8.55
C ASN A 273 19.99 7.99 -8.00
N PRO A 274 19.04 7.58 -7.14
CA PRO A 274 19.09 6.28 -6.46
C PRO A 274 19.00 5.09 -7.43
N GLY A 275 18.51 5.30 -8.64
CA GLY A 275 18.43 4.26 -9.67
C GLY A 275 19.80 3.85 -10.19
N ALA A 276 20.70 4.78 -10.45
CA ALA A 276 22.02 4.51 -11.04
C ALA A 276 22.85 3.46 -10.25
N PRO A 277 23.01 3.55 -8.90
CA PRO A 277 23.73 2.53 -8.17
C PRO A 277 23.05 1.16 -8.19
N LEU A 278 21.70 1.11 -8.21
CA LEU A 278 20.97 -0.16 -8.30
C LEU A 278 21.13 -0.81 -9.67
N THR A 279 21.07 -0.02 -10.76
CA THR A 279 21.34 -0.47 -12.12
C THR A 279 22.77 -1.02 -12.23
N ALA A 280 23.76 -0.31 -11.69
CA ALA A 280 25.15 -0.76 -11.68
C ALA A 280 25.35 -2.04 -10.85
N LEU A 281 24.71 -2.15 -9.69
CA LEU A 281 24.76 -3.35 -8.86
C LEU A 281 24.09 -4.56 -9.53
N ALA A 282 23.03 -4.36 -10.28
CA ALA A 282 22.39 -5.39 -11.09
C ALA A 282 23.26 -5.83 -12.28
N GLY A 283 24.30 -5.06 -12.63
CA GLY A 283 25.19 -5.36 -13.77
C GLY A 283 24.60 -4.93 -15.11
N ASN A 284 23.56 -4.13 -15.10
CA ASN A 284 22.90 -3.65 -16.30
C ASN A 284 23.57 -2.39 -16.85
N THR A 285 23.50 -2.21 -18.15
CA THR A 285 23.98 -1.00 -18.80
C THR A 285 23.01 0.13 -18.59
N ALA A 286 23.48 1.28 -18.14
CA ALA A 286 22.69 2.50 -18.09
C ALA A 286 22.28 2.88 -19.52
N ILE A 287 20.99 3.01 -19.77
CA ILE A 287 20.41 3.26 -21.09
C ILE A 287 20.48 4.74 -21.43
N ASN A 288 20.34 5.58 -20.42
CA ASN A 288 20.50 7.04 -20.53
C ASN A 288 20.90 7.64 -19.17
N SER A 289 21.25 8.94 -19.17
CA SER A 289 21.61 9.68 -17.96
C SER A 289 20.44 9.87 -16.97
N ALA A 290 19.23 9.55 -17.38
CA ALA A 290 18.00 9.62 -16.59
C ALA A 290 17.52 8.23 -16.16
N ASP A 291 18.42 7.27 -16.05
CA ASP A 291 18.10 5.91 -15.63
C ASP A 291 17.37 5.94 -14.27
N SER A 292 16.09 5.60 -14.30
CA SER A 292 15.16 5.81 -13.20
C SER A 292 14.78 4.50 -12.52
N ASP A 293 15.63 3.48 -12.62
CA ASP A 293 15.38 2.20 -11.96
C ASP A 293 14.94 2.40 -10.50
N VAL A 294 13.84 1.76 -10.14
CA VAL A 294 13.27 1.82 -8.78
C VAL A 294 12.79 3.21 -8.34
N LEU A 295 13.08 4.28 -9.08
CA LEU A 295 12.71 5.64 -8.69
C LEU A 295 11.20 5.80 -8.54
N ASN A 296 10.43 5.22 -9.46
CA ASN A 296 8.97 5.33 -9.44
C ASN A 296 8.37 4.56 -8.25
N SER A 297 8.81 3.32 -8.00
CA SER A 297 8.34 2.53 -6.87
C SER A 297 8.72 3.15 -5.52
N LEU A 298 9.96 3.67 -5.39
CA LEU A 298 10.41 4.38 -4.19
C LEU A 298 9.59 5.65 -3.97
N SER A 299 9.37 6.43 -5.03
CA SER A 299 8.55 7.64 -4.97
C SER A 299 7.12 7.33 -4.56
N GLY A 300 6.55 6.22 -5.05
CA GLY A 300 5.23 5.74 -4.65
C GLY A 300 5.13 5.42 -3.16
N VAL A 301 6.15 4.76 -2.60
CA VAL A 301 6.22 4.45 -1.16
C VAL A 301 6.32 5.73 -0.33
N LEU A 302 7.26 6.62 -0.67
CA LEU A 302 7.49 7.87 0.07
C LEU A 302 6.28 8.81 -0.02
N ALA A 303 5.72 8.99 -1.21
CA ALA A 303 4.51 9.78 -1.39
C ALA A 303 3.30 9.17 -0.65
N GLY A 304 3.18 7.84 -0.66
CA GLY A 304 2.16 7.12 0.11
C GLY A 304 2.29 7.33 1.62
N LEU A 305 3.51 7.33 2.15
CA LEU A 305 3.76 7.68 3.56
C LEU A 305 3.43 9.14 3.85
N GLY A 306 3.78 10.07 2.96
CA GLY A 306 3.38 11.48 3.04
C GLY A 306 1.86 11.64 3.07
N MET A 307 1.14 10.94 2.20
CA MET A 307 -0.32 10.91 2.20
C MET A 307 -0.89 10.31 3.49
N ALA A 308 -0.26 9.27 4.04
CA ALA A 308 -0.67 8.70 5.32
C ALA A 308 -0.57 9.73 6.46
N LEU A 309 0.50 10.51 6.49
CA LEU A 309 0.65 11.60 7.45
C LEU A 309 -0.45 12.66 7.28
N LEU A 310 -0.72 13.11 6.06
CA LEU A 310 -1.77 14.08 5.77
C LEU A 310 -3.16 13.57 6.18
N LEU A 311 -3.47 12.31 5.90
CA LEU A 311 -4.79 11.73 6.14
C LEU A 311 -4.97 11.18 7.57
N ALA A 312 -3.89 10.99 8.34
CA ALA A 312 -3.96 10.56 9.73
C ALA A 312 -4.28 11.70 10.72
N PHE A 313 -3.97 12.95 10.35
CA PHE A 313 -4.06 14.12 11.24
C PHE A 313 -5.49 14.62 11.56
N PRO A 314 -6.45 14.67 10.63
CA PRO A 314 -7.73 15.33 10.89
C PRO A 314 -8.59 14.71 11.99
N PRO A 315 -8.63 13.38 12.19
CA PRO A 315 -9.47 12.80 13.24
C PRO A 315 -8.98 13.04 14.67
N ALA A 316 -7.70 13.42 14.84
CA ALA A 316 -7.10 13.62 16.15
C ALA A 316 -7.46 14.99 16.78
N LEU A 317 -7.91 15.93 15.99
CA LEU A 317 -8.11 17.33 16.42
C LEU A 317 -9.47 17.61 17.08
N GLY A 318 -10.33 16.65 17.27
CA GLY A 318 -11.64 16.95 17.88
C GLY A 318 -12.46 15.80 18.43
N TYR A 319 -12.02 14.57 18.27
CA TYR A 319 -12.72 13.41 18.81
C TYR A 319 -12.06 12.94 20.11
N ARG A 320 -12.50 13.49 21.23
CA ARG A 320 -12.44 12.75 22.50
C ARG A 320 -13.43 11.59 22.35
N PRO A 321 -12.99 10.32 22.41
CA PRO A 321 -13.93 9.23 22.59
C PRO A 321 -14.76 9.60 23.81
N ALA A 322 -16.09 9.63 23.67
CA ALA A 322 -16.96 9.67 24.83
C ALA A 322 -16.44 8.59 25.78
N GLY A 323 -16.00 8.98 26.95
CA GLY A 323 -15.59 8.03 27.99
C GLY A 323 -16.70 6.98 28.07
N PRO A 324 -16.40 5.74 28.45
CA PRO A 324 -17.45 4.78 28.68
C PRO A 324 -18.52 5.51 29.51
N GLU A 325 -19.74 5.60 28.95
CA GLU A 325 -20.89 6.04 29.74
C GLU A 325 -20.79 5.25 31.02
N ARG A 326 -20.52 5.94 32.12
CA ARG A 326 -20.73 5.31 33.41
C ARG A 326 -22.14 4.77 33.34
N PRO A 327 -22.33 3.46 33.49
CA PRO A 327 -23.66 2.97 33.66
C PRO A 327 -24.23 3.83 34.82
N ASP A 328 -25.33 4.51 34.54
CA ASP A 328 -26.07 5.23 35.57
C ASP A 328 -26.15 4.27 36.74
N GLY A 329 -25.36 4.58 37.78
CA GLY A 329 -25.41 3.77 39.00
C GLY A 329 -26.89 3.73 39.41
N PRO A 330 -27.40 2.58 39.87
CA PRO A 330 -28.76 2.56 40.39
C PRO A 330 -28.86 3.72 41.36
N ASP A 331 -29.88 4.57 41.14
CA ASP A 331 -30.20 5.69 42.04
C ASP A 331 -29.99 5.23 43.47
N GLU A 332 -28.96 5.76 44.13
CA GLU A 332 -28.81 5.53 45.54
C GLU A 332 -30.13 5.99 46.16
N PRO A 333 -30.87 5.10 46.85
CA PRO A 333 -32.08 5.51 47.48
C PRO A 333 -31.72 6.61 48.48
N GLU A 334 -32.30 7.79 48.30
CA GLU A 334 -32.26 8.88 49.29
C GLU A 334 -32.50 8.28 50.67
N GLY A 335 -31.42 8.18 51.44
CA GLY A 335 -31.50 7.74 52.79
C GLY A 335 -32.39 8.71 53.59
N PRO A 336 -33.35 8.21 54.39
CA PRO A 336 -34.22 9.07 55.16
C PRO A 336 -33.41 9.93 56.11
N ASP A 337 -33.60 11.20 55.95
CA ASP A 337 -33.18 12.26 56.88
C ASP A 337 -33.54 11.86 58.31
N GLY A 338 -32.63 12.08 59.20
CA GLY A 338 -33.00 12.20 60.57
C GLY A 338 -32.34 11.23 61.55
N LEU A 339 -31.14 11.57 61.97
CA LEU A 339 -30.79 11.37 63.37
C LEU A 339 -29.68 12.39 63.71
N ARG A 340 -30.17 13.56 64.21
CA ARG A 340 -29.40 14.41 65.13
C ARG A 340 -28.78 13.51 66.20
N ARG A 341 -27.47 13.52 66.28
CA ARG A 341 -26.78 13.21 67.56
C ARG A 341 -26.08 14.45 68.06
N ASP A 342 -26.87 15.15 68.89
CA ASP A 342 -26.33 15.87 70.00
C ASP A 342 -25.55 14.88 70.87
N SER A 343 -24.32 15.07 71.02
CA SER A 343 -23.59 14.65 72.24
C SER A 343 -22.52 15.70 72.52
N ALA A 344 -22.95 16.56 73.39
CA ALA A 344 -22.11 17.39 74.21
C ALA A 344 -21.13 16.55 75.06
N ASP A 345 -19.96 17.11 75.18
CA ASP A 345 -19.33 17.26 76.56
C ASP A 345 -18.44 16.11 77.07
N ARG A 346 -17.33 16.62 77.62
CA ARG A 346 -16.40 16.06 78.66
C ARG A 346 -15.21 15.26 78.11
N ARG A 347 -14.08 15.72 78.18
CA ARG A 347 -13.03 16.26 79.12
C ARG A 347 -11.73 16.30 78.38
#